data_857031f5e47c661c7d3546bb93252c7a
#
_entry.id   857031f5e47c661c7d3546bb93252c7a
#
_cell.length_a   1.000
_cell.length_b   1.000
_cell.length_c   1.000
_cell.angle_alpha   90.00
_cell.angle_beta   90.00
_cell.angle_gamma   90.00
#
_symmetry.space_group_name_H-M   'P 1'
#
loop_
_entity.id
_entity.type
_entity.pdbx_description
1 polymer ?
#
loop_
_entity_poly.entity_id
_entity_poly.type
_entity_poly.pdbx_seq_one_letter_code
_entity_poly.pdbx_strand_id
1 'polypeptide(L)'
;ILSIAPATVQVKVTSMHGGQGYVCPITMPAYQAAEKGFEKAFGKKPLAVRRGGSIPIIATFEQVLGIKTVLMGFGLESNAIHSPNENMPLDIIRKGIEAVVEFHLNYQ
;
A
#
# COMPACT_ATOMS: atom_id res chain seq x y z
N ILE A 1 -11.44 -2.64 24.16
CA ILE A 1 -12.24 -1.40 24.12
C ILE A 1 -13.31 -1.45 25.21
N LEU A 2 -14.15 -2.52 25.26
CA LEU A 2 -15.22 -2.63 26.27
C LEU A 2 -14.70 -2.55 27.72
N SER A 3 -13.54 -3.14 27.99
CA SER A 3 -12.92 -3.17 29.32
C SER A 3 -12.39 -1.84 29.83
N ILE A 4 -12.23 -0.85 28.94
CA ILE A 4 -11.72 0.48 29.28
C ILE A 4 -12.78 1.58 29.14
N ALA A 5 -14.01 1.20 28.82
CA ALA A 5 -15.11 2.14 28.72
C ALA A 5 -15.53 2.61 30.12
N PRO A 6 -15.67 3.92 30.38
CA PRO A 6 -16.15 4.43 31.67
C PRO A 6 -17.62 4.01 31.89
N ALA A 7 -17.99 3.81 33.14
CA ALA A 7 -19.33 3.34 33.49
C ALA A 7 -20.49 4.25 33.07
N THR A 8 -20.17 5.51 32.76
CA THR A 8 -21.13 6.51 32.29
C THR A 8 -21.43 6.44 30.78
N VAL A 9 -20.72 5.55 30.04
CA VAL A 9 -20.83 5.45 28.59
C VAL A 9 -21.24 4.03 28.21
N GLN A 10 -22.25 3.93 27.35
CA GLN A 10 -22.58 2.65 26.71
C GLN A 10 -21.80 2.48 25.41
N VAL A 11 -21.03 1.38 25.31
CA VAL A 11 -20.22 1.07 24.13
C VAL A 11 -20.71 -0.20 23.49
N LYS A 12 -21.07 -0.13 22.21
CA LYS A 12 -21.35 -1.29 21.37
C LYS A 12 -20.23 -1.46 20.36
N VAL A 13 -19.60 -2.63 20.37
CA VAL A 13 -18.57 -2.99 19.39
C VAL A 13 -19.12 -4.04 18.45
N THR A 14 -19.12 -3.75 17.17
CA THR A 14 -19.52 -4.69 16.12
C THR A 14 -18.27 -5.03 15.29
N SER A 15 -17.93 -6.32 15.24
CA SER A 15 -16.88 -6.80 14.36
C SER A 15 -17.41 -6.79 12.92
N MET A 16 -16.66 -6.20 12.02
CA MET A 16 -16.97 -6.20 10.60
C MET A 16 -16.00 -7.13 9.87
N HIS A 17 -15.14 -6.58 9.05
CA HIS A 17 -14.10 -7.33 8.34
C HIS A 17 -12.73 -6.83 8.78
N GLY A 18 -11.73 -7.67 8.65
CA GLY A 18 -10.35 -7.34 8.99
C GLY A 18 -9.39 -8.33 8.34
N GLY A 19 -8.12 -8.09 8.50
CA GLY A 19 -7.06 -8.96 8.00
C GLY A 19 -5.79 -8.82 8.81
N GLN A 20 -4.89 -9.77 8.65
CA GLN A 20 -3.58 -9.73 9.25
C GLN A 20 -2.72 -8.61 8.62
N GLY A 21 -1.84 -8.02 9.41
CA GLY A 21 -0.85 -7.09 8.88
C GLY A 21 0.15 -7.82 7.99
N TYR A 22 0.61 -7.12 6.95
CA TYR A 22 1.64 -7.61 6.05
C TYR A 22 2.79 -6.60 5.99
N VAL A 23 4.02 -7.09 6.03
CA VAL A 23 5.21 -6.26 5.84
C VAL A 23 6.02 -6.82 4.68
N CYS A 24 6.11 -6.05 3.59
CA CYS A 24 6.89 -6.41 2.43
C CYS A 24 8.39 -6.42 2.77
N PRO A 25 9.12 -7.53 2.53
CA PRO A 25 10.57 -7.55 2.70
C PRO A 25 11.25 -6.68 1.63
N ILE A 26 11.97 -5.65 2.06
CA ILE A 26 12.63 -4.69 1.14
C ILE A 26 13.85 -5.28 0.41
N THR A 27 14.32 -6.44 0.86
CA THR A 27 15.47 -7.14 0.24
C THR A 27 15.07 -8.10 -0.88
N MET A 28 13.76 -8.33 -1.08
CA MET A 28 13.32 -9.26 -2.12
C MET A 28 13.52 -8.68 -3.53
N PRO A 29 13.80 -9.54 -4.54
CA PRO A 29 14.05 -9.08 -5.92
C PRO A 29 12.92 -8.23 -6.49
N ALA A 30 11.67 -8.60 -6.24
CA ALA A 30 10.51 -7.83 -6.70
C ALA A 30 10.46 -6.42 -6.10
N TYR A 31 10.84 -6.24 -4.81
CA TYR A 31 10.93 -4.91 -4.23
C TYR A 31 12.02 -4.07 -4.90
N GLN A 32 13.19 -4.66 -5.14
CA GLN A 32 14.29 -3.97 -5.81
C GLN A 32 13.94 -3.58 -7.26
N ALA A 33 13.21 -4.43 -7.98
CA ALA A 33 12.70 -4.11 -9.31
C ALA A 33 11.70 -2.94 -9.26
N ALA A 34 10.79 -2.93 -8.27
CA ALA A 34 9.86 -1.84 -8.06
C ALA A 34 10.58 -0.52 -7.73
N GLU A 35 11.60 -0.57 -6.87
CA GLU A 35 12.43 0.58 -6.51
C GLU A 35 13.08 1.20 -7.75
N LYS A 36 13.68 0.38 -8.63
CA LYS A 36 14.25 0.83 -9.91
C LYS A 36 13.19 1.43 -10.83
N GLY A 37 12.02 0.81 -10.93
CA GLY A 37 10.92 1.32 -11.73
C GLY A 37 10.45 2.70 -11.27
N PHE A 38 10.32 2.90 -9.96
CA PHE A 38 10.02 4.21 -9.39
C PHE A 38 11.10 5.24 -9.67
N GLU A 39 12.36 4.89 -9.43
CA GLU A 39 13.47 5.80 -9.64
C GLU A 39 13.54 6.28 -11.09
N LYS A 40 13.32 5.38 -12.05
CA LYS A 40 13.31 5.71 -13.47
C LYS A 40 12.14 6.63 -13.85
N ALA A 41 10.93 6.31 -13.41
CA ALA A 41 9.74 7.07 -13.78
C ALA A 41 9.64 8.43 -13.07
N PHE A 42 10.06 8.51 -11.81
CA PHE A 42 9.92 9.72 -10.99
C PHE A 42 11.22 10.50 -10.80
N GLY A 43 12.35 9.96 -11.25
CA GLY A 43 13.66 10.59 -11.12
C GLY A 43 14.19 10.62 -9.68
N LYS A 44 13.56 9.88 -8.77
CA LYS A 44 13.92 9.81 -7.35
C LYS A 44 13.72 8.40 -6.83
N LYS A 45 14.64 7.94 -6.00
CA LYS A 45 14.50 6.69 -5.27
C LYS A 45 13.33 6.77 -4.30
N PRO A 46 12.40 5.81 -4.32
CA PRO A 46 11.28 5.80 -3.39
C PRO A 46 11.75 5.49 -1.96
N LEU A 47 11.01 6.00 -0.99
CA LEU A 47 11.21 5.64 0.41
C LEU A 47 10.30 4.47 0.79
N ALA A 48 10.88 3.44 1.40
CA ALA A 48 10.11 2.37 2.00
C ALA A 48 9.39 2.91 3.24
N VAL A 49 8.08 2.87 3.25
CA VAL A 49 7.27 3.31 4.38
C VAL A 49 6.35 2.20 4.87
N ARG A 50 6.12 2.15 6.17
CA ARG A 50 5.07 1.32 6.77
C ARG A 50 3.82 2.17 6.93
N ARG A 51 2.70 1.70 6.40
CA ARG A 51 1.39 2.35 6.55
C ARG A 51 0.40 1.40 7.20
N GLY A 52 -0.67 1.94 7.77
CA GLY A 52 -1.79 1.14 8.25
C GLY A 52 -2.39 0.35 7.09
N GLY A 53 -2.71 -0.92 7.33
CA GLY A 53 -3.19 -1.82 6.30
C GLY A 53 -4.63 -1.52 5.92
N SER A 54 -4.83 -1.08 4.70
CA SER A 54 -6.14 -0.92 4.08
C SER A 54 -6.43 -1.97 3.00
N ILE A 55 -5.51 -2.91 2.78
CA ILE A 55 -5.62 -3.95 1.75
C ILE A 55 -5.44 -5.34 2.41
N PRO A 56 -6.45 -5.86 3.11
CA PRO A 56 -6.35 -7.10 3.89
C PRO A 56 -6.01 -8.34 3.06
N ILE A 57 -6.39 -8.36 1.77
CA ILE A 57 -6.16 -9.47 0.86
C ILE A 57 -4.67 -9.82 0.66
N ILE A 58 -3.76 -8.88 0.89
CA ILE A 58 -2.32 -9.10 0.70
C ILE A 58 -1.79 -10.17 1.64
N ALA A 59 -2.18 -10.15 2.91
CA ALA A 59 -1.83 -11.20 3.85
C ALA A 59 -2.43 -12.56 3.45
N THR A 60 -3.62 -12.55 2.88
CA THR A 60 -4.27 -13.76 2.35
C THR A 60 -3.50 -14.33 1.16
N PHE A 61 -3.01 -13.51 0.25
CA PHE A 61 -2.15 -13.97 -0.85
C PHE A 61 -0.89 -14.65 -0.34
N GLU A 62 -0.24 -14.10 0.67
CA GLU A 62 0.90 -14.75 1.29
C GLU A 62 0.53 -16.10 1.92
N GLN A 63 -0.56 -16.16 2.67
CA GLN A 63 -0.99 -17.38 3.37
C GLN A 63 -1.44 -18.49 2.42
N VAL A 64 -2.19 -18.15 1.37
CA VAL A 64 -2.81 -19.13 0.48
C VAL A 64 -1.89 -19.52 -0.68
N LEU A 65 -1.18 -18.55 -1.24
CA LEU A 65 -0.36 -18.74 -2.44
C LEU A 65 1.13 -18.90 -2.11
N GLY A 66 1.55 -18.58 -0.89
CA GLY A 66 2.96 -18.59 -0.50
C GLY A 66 3.82 -17.52 -1.19
N ILE A 67 3.19 -16.52 -1.82
CA ILE A 67 3.90 -15.46 -2.55
C ILE A 67 3.92 -14.16 -1.77
N LYS A 68 5.05 -13.46 -1.87
CA LYS A 68 5.21 -12.12 -1.32
C LYS A 68 4.74 -11.08 -2.33
N THR A 69 4.08 -10.05 -1.85
CA THR A 69 3.50 -9.00 -2.69
C THR A 69 4.25 -7.68 -2.47
N VAL A 70 4.55 -6.98 -3.55
CA VAL A 70 5.05 -5.59 -3.51
C VAL A 70 3.88 -4.64 -3.74
N LEU A 71 3.71 -3.68 -2.85
CA LEU A 71 2.72 -2.62 -2.99
C LEU A 71 3.37 -1.37 -3.56
N MET A 72 2.94 -0.98 -4.76
CA MET A 72 3.40 0.23 -5.44
C MET A 72 2.28 1.27 -5.36
N GLY A 73 2.49 2.33 -4.58
CA GLY A 73 1.51 3.41 -4.40
C GLY A 73 1.96 4.69 -5.09
N PHE A 74 1.05 5.35 -5.78
CA PHE A 74 1.31 6.59 -6.55
C PHE A 74 0.52 7.79 -6.01
N GLY A 75 -0.23 7.60 -4.93
CA GLY A 75 -1.01 8.67 -4.30
C GLY A 75 -0.13 9.70 -3.58
N LEU A 76 -0.55 10.96 -3.67
CA LEU A 76 0.03 12.09 -2.95
C LEU A 76 -0.92 12.54 -1.84
N GLU A 77 -0.41 13.19 -0.82
CA GLU A 77 -1.23 13.82 0.24
C GLU A 77 -2.23 14.84 -0.34
N SER A 78 -1.84 15.54 -1.40
CA SER A 78 -2.69 16.51 -2.12
C SER A 78 -3.86 15.89 -2.90
N ASN A 79 -3.88 14.56 -3.05
CA ASN A 79 -4.96 13.88 -3.76
C ASN A 79 -6.27 13.80 -2.97
N ALA A 80 -6.29 14.22 -1.72
CA ALA A 80 -7.47 14.23 -0.85
C ALA A 80 -8.18 12.86 -0.79
N ILE A 81 -7.39 11.77 -0.69
CA ILE A 81 -7.90 10.39 -0.67
C ILE A 81 -8.94 10.22 0.44
N HIS A 82 -10.09 9.64 0.11
CA HIS A 82 -11.26 9.47 0.97
C HIS A 82 -11.89 10.79 1.44
N SER A 83 -11.69 11.86 0.69
CA SER A 83 -12.21 13.19 1.01
C SER A 83 -12.96 13.81 -0.18
N PRO A 84 -13.76 14.87 0.01
CA PRO A 84 -14.32 15.62 -1.09
C PRO A 84 -13.22 16.13 -2.04
N ASN A 85 -13.52 16.12 -3.34
CA ASN A 85 -12.59 16.51 -4.41
C ASN A 85 -11.35 15.59 -4.52
N GLU A 86 -11.47 14.32 -4.15
CA GLU A 86 -10.44 13.33 -4.42
C GLU A 86 -10.04 13.37 -5.90
N ASN A 87 -8.75 13.43 -6.16
CA ASN A 87 -8.22 13.58 -7.51
C ASN A 87 -6.88 12.87 -7.66
N MET A 88 -6.47 12.68 -8.90
CA MET A 88 -5.12 12.22 -9.24
C MET A 88 -4.63 12.96 -10.48
N PRO A 89 -3.48 13.67 -10.39
CA PRO A 89 -2.88 14.36 -11.53
C PRO A 89 -2.53 13.40 -12.68
N LEU A 90 -2.77 13.80 -13.92
CA LEU A 90 -2.53 12.97 -15.10
C LEU A 90 -1.06 12.60 -15.29
N ASP A 91 -0.15 13.48 -14.91
CA ASP A 91 1.29 13.21 -14.94
C ASP A 91 1.68 12.09 -13.96
N ILE A 92 1.05 12.04 -12.79
CA ILE A 92 1.24 10.96 -11.83
C ILE A 92 0.71 9.63 -12.37
N ILE A 93 -0.43 9.64 -13.06
CA ILE A 93 -0.96 8.43 -13.73
C ILE A 93 0.04 7.93 -14.77
N ARG A 94 0.56 8.82 -15.64
CA ARG A 94 1.55 8.45 -16.66
C ARG A 94 2.82 7.86 -16.05
N LYS A 95 3.39 8.51 -15.05
CA LYS A 95 4.56 8.02 -14.32
C LYS A 95 4.29 6.71 -13.60
N GLY A 96 3.09 6.53 -13.06
CA GLY A 96 2.67 5.28 -12.45
C GLY A 96 2.68 4.13 -13.44
N ILE A 97 2.15 4.34 -14.65
CA ILE A 97 2.18 3.35 -15.74
C ILE A 97 3.63 3.04 -16.13
N GLU A 98 4.46 4.06 -16.31
CA GLU A 98 5.89 3.90 -16.62
C GLU A 98 6.60 3.09 -15.53
N ALA A 99 6.37 3.40 -14.26
CA ALA A 99 6.98 2.67 -13.15
C ALA A 99 6.58 1.18 -13.13
N VAL A 100 5.33 0.86 -13.48
CA VAL A 100 4.87 -0.54 -13.57
C VAL A 100 5.53 -1.25 -14.74
N VAL A 101 5.65 -0.62 -15.90
CA VAL A 101 6.38 -1.19 -17.07
C VAL A 101 7.83 -1.45 -16.70
N GLU A 102 8.51 -0.48 -16.10
CA GLU A 102 9.90 -0.62 -15.66
C GLU A 102 10.07 -1.67 -14.57
N PHE A 103 9.10 -1.83 -13.67
CA PHE A 103 9.09 -2.94 -12.73
C PHE A 103 9.19 -4.28 -13.46
N HIS A 104 8.33 -4.52 -14.45
CA HIS A 104 8.34 -5.77 -15.21
C HIS A 104 9.62 -5.98 -16.02
N LEU A 105 10.21 -4.92 -16.56
CA LEU A 105 11.48 -4.99 -17.28
C LEU A 105 12.67 -5.33 -16.36
N ASN A 106 12.59 -4.95 -15.09
CA ASN A 106 13.65 -5.18 -14.11
C ASN A 106 13.42 -6.43 -13.24
N TYR A 107 12.22 -7.01 -13.28
CA TYR A 107 11.87 -8.22 -12.55
C TYR A 107 11.98 -9.42 -13.49
N GLN A 108 13.18 -10.01 -13.54
CA GLN A 108 13.50 -11.22 -14.32
C GLN A 108 13.93 -12.34 -13.39
#